data_8f3d358e60c7a93ea2a546ba11e334f0
#
_entry.id   8f3d358e60c7a93ea2a546ba11e334f0
#
_cell.length_a   1.000
_cell.length_b   1.000
_cell.length_c   1.000
_cell.angle_alpha   90.00
_cell.angle_beta   90.00
_cell.angle_gamma   90.00
#
_symmetry.space_group_name_H-M   'P 1'
#
loop_
_entity.id
_entity.type
_entity.pdbx_description
1 polymer ?
#
loop_
_entity_poly.entity_id
_entity_poly.type
_entity_poly.pdbx_seq_one_letter_code
_entity_poly.pdbx_strand_id
1 'polypeptide(L)'
;GMRENIALVQAAREAVGDDMDILLDIGFIPSAEVTIDAASRIQLVRELEQFNPYAVEEALWPHDYDGYRRLVESTRVRIVCGENETTRFGFKQLIDYVKVGFIQPDVTRCGGLTEAKRIATHAGINGINVVPHCWSSGIVEAASLHLIASIPNACLLEYCVWDTPIRREIV
;
A
#
# COMPACT_ATOMS: atom_id res chain seq x y z
N GLY A 1 -13.38 -8.17 14.68
CA GLY A 1 -12.15 -8.77 15.25
C GLY A 1 -11.43 -9.69 14.28
N MET A 2 -10.32 -10.29 14.67
CA MET A 2 -9.48 -11.13 13.80
C MET A 2 -10.27 -12.22 13.04
N ARG A 3 -11.15 -12.93 13.73
CA ARG A 3 -11.98 -13.98 13.09
C ARG A 3 -12.91 -13.43 12.01
N GLU A 4 -13.47 -12.27 12.20
CA GLU A 4 -14.34 -11.62 11.22
C GLU A 4 -13.53 -11.19 10.00
N ASN A 5 -12.35 -10.62 10.18
CA ASN A 5 -11.47 -10.26 9.07
C ASN A 5 -11.07 -11.48 8.24
N ILE A 6 -10.72 -12.59 8.89
CA ILE A 6 -10.41 -13.86 8.22
C ILE A 6 -11.64 -14.36 7.42
N ALA A 7 -12.84 -14.34 8.02
CA ALA A 7 -14.06 -14.77 7.36
C ALA A 7 -14.41 -13.91 6.13
N LEU A 8 -14.17 -12.59 6.20
CA LEU A 8 -14.38 -11.69 5.07
C LEU A 8 -13.44 -12.00 3.91
N VAL A 9 -12.15 -12.21 4.19
CA VAL A 9 -11.16 -12.55 3.15
C VAL A 9 -11.44 -13.93 2.55
N GLN A 10 -11.83 -14.89 3.38
CA GLN A 10 -12.28 -16.21 2.92
C GLN A 10 -13.46 -16.08 1.95
N ALA A 11 -14.50 -15.36 2.33
CA ALA A 11 -15.68 -15.16 1.49
C ALA A 11 -15.33 -14.45 0.16
N ALA A 12 -14.42 -13.48 0.20
CA ALA A 12 -13.95 -12.81 -1.02
C ALA A 12 -13.22 -13.81 -1.94
N ARG A 13 -12.29 -14.61 -1.40
CA ARG A 13 -11.55 -15.61 -2.16
C ARG A 13 -12.47 -16.69 -2.74
N GLU A 14 -13.45 -17.17 -1.97
CA GLU A 14 -14.45 -18.13 -2.44
C GLU A 14 -15.30 -17.56 -3.58
N ALA A 15 -15.63 -16.27 -3.52
CA ALA A 15 -16.44 -15.61 -4.54
C ALA A 15 -15.70 -15.38 -5.87
N VAL A 16 -14.41 -15.05 -5.82
CA VAL A 16 -13.64 -14.70 -7.04
C VAL A 16 -12.78 -15.85 -7.57
N GLY A 17 -12.62 -16.93 -6.82
CA GLY A 17 -11.75 -18.05 -7.19
C GLY A 17 -10.26 -17.65 -7.23
N ASP A 18 -9.46 -18.38 -8.00
CA ASP A 18 -8.02 -18.15 -8.13
C ASP A 18 -7.67 -17.21 -9.31
N ASP A 19 -8.65 -16.83 -10.12
CA ASP A 19 -8.44 -16.04 -11.34
C ASP A 19 -8.26 -14.53 -11.07
N MET A 20 -8.51 -14.08 -9.83
CA MET A 20 -8.41 -12.66 -9.45
C MET A 20 -7.44 -12.46 -8.29
N ASP A 21 -6.55 -11.50 -8.47
CA ASP A 21 -5.69 -11.04 -7.37
C ASP A 21 -6.50 -10.26 -6.33
N ILE A 22 -6.26 -10.54 -5.05
CA ILE A 22 -6.86 -9.82 -3.93
C ILE A 22 -5.78 -9.03 -3.21
N LEU A 23 -5.90 -7.69 -3.23
CA LEU A 23 -5.14 -6.81 -2.37
C LEU A 23 -5.99 -6.49 -1.15
N LEU A 24 -5.39 -6.56 0.03
CA LEU A 24 -6.08 -6.32 1.29
C LEU A 24 -5.55 -5.04 1.91
N ASP A 25 -6.35 -4.00 1.90
CA ASP A 25 -6.13 -2.84 2.75
C ASP A 25 -6.66 -3.15 4.15
N ILE A 26 -5.76 -3.30 5.12
CA ILE A 26 -6.09 -3.46 6.53
C ILE A 26 -5.67 -2.24 7.33
N GLY A 27 -5.59 -1.14 6.62
CA GLY A 27 -4.99 0.11 6.94
C GLY A 27 -5.44 0.75 8.22
N PHE A 28 -4.69 1.72 8.55
CA PHE A 28 -4.84 2.57 9.72
C PHE A 28 -6.06 3.51 9.56
N ILE A 29 -7.00 3.40 10.49
CA ILE A 29 -8.08 4.39 10.65
C ILE A 29 -7.66 5.36 11.77
N PRO A 30 -7.29 6.61 11.45
CA PRO A 30 -6.77 7.57 12.44
C PRO A 30 -7.73 7.88 13.61
N SER A 31 -9.02 7.62 13.42
CA SER A 31 -10.07 7.86 14.41
C SER A 31 -10.28 6.71 15.41
N ALA A 32 -9.64 5.58 15.20
CA ALA A 32 -9.74 4.47 16.12
C ALA A 32 -8.71 4.63 17.25
N GLU A 33 -9.17 4.76 18.48
CA GLU A 33 -8.33 4.69 19.70
C GLU A 33 -7.70 3.29 19.92
N VAL A 34 -7.50 2.55 18.84
CA VAL A 34 -7.00 1.18 18.90
C VAL A 34 -5.50 1.19 18.65
N THR A 35 -4.77 0.84 19.67
CA THR A 35 -3.34 0.56 19.51
C THR A 35 -3.17 -0.67 18.61
N ILE A 36 -2.60 -0.44 17.42
CA ILE A 36 -2.23 -1.53 16.52
C ILE A 36 -0.87 -2.06 16.97
N ASP A 37 -0.86 -3.20 17.64
CA ASP A 37 0.39 -3.83 18.00
C ASP A 37 0.89 -4.74 16.88
N ALA A 38 2.20 -4.69 16.63
CA ALA A 38 2.82 -5.43 15.55
C ALA A 38 2.66 -6.96 15.69
N ALA A 39 2.62 -7.50 16.91
CA ALA A 39 2.49 -8.94 17.11
C ALA A 39 1.12 -9.44 16.65
N SER A 40 0.04 -8.76 17.02
CA SER A 40 -1.32 -9.08 16.57
C SER A 40 -1.48 -8.95 15.06
N ARG A 41 -0.85 -7.94 14.45
CA ARG A 41 -0.89 -7.75 12.99
C ARG A 41 -0.08 -8.82 12.24
N ILE A 42 1.07 -9.18 12.73
CA ILE A 42 1.86 -10.28 12.20
C ILE A 42 1.03 -11.58 12.25
N GLN A 43 0.37 -11.85 13.37
CA GLN A 43 -0.50 -13.02 13.46
C GLN A 43 -1.63 -12.97 12.44
N LEU A 44 -2.33 -11.83 12.31
CA LEU A 44 -3.41 -11.68 11.32
C LEU A 44 -2.90 -11.92 9.90
N VAL A 45 -1.80 -11.28 9.49
CA VAL A 45 -1.26 -11.44 8.13
C VAL A 45 -0.87 -12.88 7.84
N ARG A 46 -0.28 -13.58 8.79
CA ARG A 46 0.05 -15.01 8.66
C ARG A 46 -1.19 -15.89 8.52
N GLU A 47 -2.27 -15.60 9.24
CA GLU A 47 -3.56 -16.31 9.05
C GLU A 47 -4.18 -16.01 7.66
N LEU A 48 -3.95 -14.85 7.11
CA LEU A 48 -4.43 -14.47 5.78
C LEU A 48 -3.63 -15.12 4.64
N GLU A 49 -2.41 -15.60 4.87
CA GLU A 49 -1.58 -16.25 3.85
C GLU A 49 -2.28 -17.44 3.18
N GLN A 50 -3.14 -18.17 3.90
CA GLN A 50 -3.88 -19.32 3.37
C GLN A 50 -4.81 -18.95 2.21
N PHE A 51 -5.22 -17.69 2.09
CA PHE A 51 -6.09 -17.17 1.02
C PHE A 51 -5.31 -16.60 -0.15
N ASN A 52 -3.98 -16.72 -0.12
CA ASN A 52 -3.07 -16.25 -1.18
C ASN A 52 -3.36 -14.79 -1.64
N PRO A 53 -3.36 -13.79 -0.72
CA PRO A 53 -3.51 -12.41 -1.12
C PRO A 53 -2.28 -11.95 -1.92
N TYR A 54 -2.50 -11.11 -2.93
CA TYR A 54 -1.43 -10.54 -3.74
C TYR A 54 -0.55 -9.60 -2.93
N ALA A 55 -1.17 -8.80 -2.04
CA ALA A 55 -0.50 -7.91 -1.12
C ALA A 55 -1.40 -7.56 0.07
N VAL A 56 -0.78 -7.11 1.17
CA VAL A 56 -1.44 -6.53 2.34
C VAL A 56 -0.91 -5.13 2.57
N GLU A 57 -1.84 -4.17 2.63
CA GLU A 57 -1.57 -2.74 2.69
C GLU A 57 -1.77 -2.17 4.09
N GLU A 58 -0.91 -1.20 4.45
CA GLU A 58 -0.96 -0.37 5.67
C GLU A 58 -1.25 -1.17 6.96
N ALA A 59 -0.59 -2.32 7.10
CA ALA A 59 -0.85 -3.24 8.21
C ALA A 59 -0.52 -2.69 9.61
N LEU A 60 0.34 -1.67 9.70
CA LEU A 60 0.82 -1.05 10.93
C LEU A 60 0.77 0.47 10.84
N TRP A 61 1.11 1.15 11.92
CA TRP A 61 1.32 2.59 11.93
C TRP A 61 2.37 2.99 10.91
N PRO A 62 2.16 4.06 10.14
CA PRO A 62 3.04 4.45 9.03
C PRO A 62 4.52 4.55 9.40
N HIS A 63 4.85 4.99 10.62
CA HIS A 63 6.22 5.20 11.08
C HIS A 63 6.74 4.09 12.02
N ASP A 64 6.02 2.99 12.18
CA ASP A 64 6.51 1.80 12.90
C ASP A 64 7.41 0.95 11.99
N TYR A 65 8.53 1.52 11.57
CA TYR A 65 9.47 0.86 10.68
C TYR A 65 10.01 -0.47 11.25
N ASP A 66 10.22 -0.54 12.57
CA ASP A 66 10.67 -1.77 13.24
C ASP A 66 9.58 -2.85 13.22
N GLY A 67 8.34 -2.45 13.43
CA GLY A 67 7.19 -3.33 13.31
C GLY A 67 7.01 -3.83 11.88
N TYR A 68 7.07 -2.95 10.88
CA TYR A 68 7.02 -3.31 9.47
C TYR A 68 8.15 -4.26 9.07
N ARG A 69 9.37 -4.02 9.52
CA ARG A 69 10.49 -4.91 9.25
C ARG A 69 10.24 -6.31 9.79
N ARG A 70 9.79 -6.43 11.05
CA ARG A 70 9.42 -7.74 11.64
C ARG A 70 8.27 -8.40 10.87
N LEU A 71 7.29 -7.62 10.41
CA LEU A 71 6.19 -8.13 9.61
C LEU A 71 6.70 -8.70 8.29
N VAL A 72 7.48 -7.95 7.53
CA VAL A 72 8.06 -8.39 6.25
C VAL A 72 8.90 -9.67 6.42
N GLU A 73 9.71 -9.77 7.49
CA GLU A 73 10.53 -10.94 7.78
C GLU A 73 9.71 -12.16 8.21
N SER A 74 8.45 -11.99 8.64
CA SER A 74 7.60 -13.04 9.22
C SER A 74 6.56 -13.64 8.26
N THR A 75 6.38 -13.07 7.08
CA THR A 75 5.35 -13.46 6.11
C THR A 75 5.90 -13.61 4.69
N ARG A 76 5.22 -14.42 3.88
CA ARG A 76 5.49 -14.51 2.43
C ARG A 76 4.62 -13.57 1.60
N VAL A 77 3.61 -12.99 2.20
CA VAL A 77 2.75 -12.01 1.54
C VAL A 77 3.51 -10.70 1.36
N ARG A 78 3.36 -10.07 0.20
CA ARG A 78 3.92 -8.74 -0.04
C ARG A 78 3.27 -7.72 0.87
N ILE A 79 4.08 -7.02 1.64
CA ILE A 79 3.62 -5.89 2.46
C ILE A 79 3.80 -4.62 1.64
N VAL A 80 2.78 -3.80 1.65
CA VAL A 80 2.67 -2.56 0.87
C VAL A 80 2.35 -1.42 1.81
N CYS A 81 3.00 -0.28 1.67
CA CYS A 81 2.72 0.91 2.45
C CYS A 81 3.39 2.15 1.87
N GLY A 82 3.09 3.31 2.44
CA GLY A 82 3.75 4.54 2.09
C GLY A 82 2.83 5.68 1.70
N GLU A 83 1.52 5.51 1.71
CA GLU A 83 0.57 6.59 1.42
C GLU A 83 0.70 7.79 2.37
N ASN A 84 1.09 7.51 3.60
CA ASN A 84 1.30 8.52 4.64
C ASN A 84 2.75 8.99 4.75
N GLU A 85 3.65 8.44 3.92
CA GLU A 85 5.06 8.78 3.96
C GLU A 85 5.37 10.03 3.13
N THR A 86 6.38 10.77 3.55
CA THR A 86 6.79 12.01 2.89
C THR A 86 8.25 11.96 2.47
N THR A 87 8.52 12.55 1.32
CA THR A 87 9.85 12.72 0.74
C THR A 87 10.66 11.43 0.57
N ARG A 88 11.68 11.47 -0.27
CA ARG A 88 12.64 10.36 -0.43
C ARG A 88 13.33 9.92 0.86
N PHE A 89 13.36 10.77 1.88
CA PHE A 89 14.03 10.47 3.15
C PHE A 89 13.20 9.50 4.00
N GLY A 90 11.87 9.69 4.04
CA GLY A 90 10.98 8.74 4.67
C GLY A 90 10.88 7.44 3.87
N PHE A 91 10.68 7.54 2.55
CA PHE A 91 10.67 6.35 1.68
C PHE A 91 11.96 5.54 1.72
N LYS A 92 13.11 6.17 2.00
CA LYS A 92 14.36 5.44 2.23
C LYS A 92 14.25 4.44 3.39
N GLN A 93 13.47 4.74 4.44
CA GLN A 93 13.25 3.81 5.54
C GLN A 93 12.47 2.57 5.05
N LEU A 94 11.42 2.77 4.26
CA LEU A 94 10.62 1.68 3.71
C LEU A 94 11.41 0.82 2.72
N ILE A 95 12.25 1.44 1.89
CA ILE A 95 13.01 0.77 0.83
C ILE A 95 14.25 0.07 1.39
N ASP A 96 15.11 0.77 2.10
CA ASP A 96 16.44 0.26 2.47
C ASP A 96 16.40 -0.56 3.76
N TYR A 97 15.57 -0.15 4.73
CA TYR A 97 15.53 -0.75 6.06
C TYR A 97 14.43 -1.79 6.20
N VAL A 98 13.19 -1.43 5.87
CA VAL A 98 12.02 -2.34 5.98
C VAL A 98 12.02 -3.36 4.86
N LYS A 99 12.33 -2.95 3.63
CA LYS A 99 12.32 -3.75 2.40
C LYS A 99 10.92 -4.26 2.08
N VAL A 100 9.96 -3.34 2.04
CA VAL A 100 8.57 -3.62 1.66
C VAL A 100 8.47 -4.19 0.23
N GLY A 101 7.39 -4.92 -0.06
CA GLY A 101 7.16 -5.51 -1.37
C GLY A 101 6.85 -4.47 -2.45
N PHE A 102 6.03 -3.47 -2.12
CA PHE A 102 5.74 -2.30 -2.96
C PHE A 102 5.74 -1.04 -2.10
N ILE A 103 5.96 0.11 -2.74
CA ILE A 103 5.77 1.43 -2.12
C ILE A 103 4.62 2.18 -2.79
N GLN A 104 3.91 2.99 -1.99
CA GLN A 104 2.73 3.72 -2.42
C GLN A 104 2.88 5.24 -2.23
N PRO A 105 3.77 5.90 -2.99
CA PRO A 105 3.88 7.36 -2.89
C PRO A 105 2.61 8.04 -3.39
N ASP A 106 1.98 8.84 -2.54
CA ASP A 106 0.95 9.77 -2.95
C ASP A 106 1.60 11.06 -3.47
N VAL A 107 1.36 11.38 -4.73
CA VAL A 107 1.97 12.56 -5.38
C VAL A 107 1.56 13.89 -4.73
N THR A 108 0.47 13.91 -3.97
CA THR A 108 0.01 15.09 -3.24
C THR A 108 0.64 15.22 -1.84
N ARG A 109 1.24 14.16 -1.32
CA ARG A 109 1.84 14.08 0.02
C ARG A 109 3.35 13.92 0.00
N CYS A 110 3.88 13.11 -0.92
CA CYS A 110 5.31 12.77 -0.94
C CYS A 110 6.23 13.90 -1.40
N GLY A 111 5.69 15.03 -1.87
CA GLY A 111 6.47 16.18 -2.35
C GLY A 111 6.33 16.44 -3.86
N GLY A 112 5.26 15.95 -4.49
CA GLY A 112 4.93 16.17 -5.89
C GLY A 112 5.60 15.18 -6.84
N LEU A 113 5.30 15.32 -8.14
CA LEU A 113 5.76 14.40 -9.20
C LEU A 113 7.29 14.25 -9.25
N THR A 114 8.02 15.34 -9.08
CA THR A 114 9.50 15.31 -9.11
C THR A 114 10.06 14.45 -7.98
N GLU A 115 9.50 14.59 -6.79
CA GLU A 115 9.93 13.80 -5.65
C GLU A 115 9.49 12.34 -5.77
N ALA A 116 8.24 12.10 -6.20
CA ALA A 116 7.72 10.77 -6.47
C ALA A 116 8.60 9.99 -7.48
N LYS A 117 9.06 10.67 -8.54
CA LYS A 117 9.96 10.06 -9.52
C LYS A 117 11.34 9.70 -8.93
N ARG A 118 11.87 10.52 -8.03
CA ARG A 118 13.13 10.21 -7.31
C ARG A 118 12.96 9.02 -6.37
N ILE A 119 11.82 8.97 -5.66
CA ILE A 119 11.43 7.84 -4.82
C ILE A 119 11.35 6.56 -5.66
N ALA A 120 10.64 6.62 -6.79
CA ALA A 120 10.49 5.50 -7.71
C ALA A 120 11.84 4.99 -8.26
N THR A 121 12.76 5.92 -8.60
CA THR A 121 14.10 5.56 -9.05
C THR A 121 14.86 4.81 -7.95
N HIS A 122 14.79 5.28 -6.69
CA HIS A 122 15.44 4.60 -5.57
C HIS A 122 14.84 3.21 -5.31
N ALA A 123 13.51 3.10 -5.36
CA ALA A 123 12.81 1.82 -5.26
C ALA A 123 13.23 0.83 -6.35
N GLY A 124 13.30 1.30 -7.61
CA GLY A 124 13.69 0.48 -8.75
C GLY A 124 15.12 -0.09 -8.65
N ILE A 125 16.07 0.69 -8.14
CA ILE A 125 17.45 0.22 -7.85
C ILE A 125 17.43 -0.93 -6.83
N ASN A 126 16.47 -0.93 -5.92
CA ASN A 126 16.29 -1.97 -4.89
C ASN A 126 15.33 -3.09 -5.32
N GLY A 127 14.87 -3.11 -6.57
CA GLY A 127 13.95 -4.13 -7.08
C GLY A 127 12.51 -4.01 -6.55
N ILE A 128 12.15 -2.83 -6.02
CA ILE A 128 10.82 -2.56 -5.45
C ILE A 128 9.95 -1.84 -6.48
N ASN A 129 8.74 -2.32 -6.67
CA ASN A 129 7.76 -1.70 -7.55
C ASN A 129 6.98 -0.58 -6.85
N VAL A 130 6.39 0.28 -7.68
CA VAL A 130 5.61 1.44 -7.27
C VAL A 130 4.15 1.23 -7.65
N VAL A 131 3.28 1.42 -6.68
CA VAL A 131 1.82 1.47 -6.82
C VAL A 131 1.37 2.80 -6.20
N PRO A 132 1.27 3.90 -6.95
CA PRO A 132 0.92 5.18 -6.36
C PRO A 132 -0.41 5.13 -5.62
N HIS A 133 -0.45 5.63 -4.37
CA HIS A 133 -1.69 5.88 -3.67
C HIS A 133 -2.51 6.93 -4.42
N CYS A 134 -3.79 6.65 -4.65
CA CYS A 134 -4.66 7.50 -5.46
C CYS A 134 -6.11 7.47 -4.95
N TRP A 135 -6.36 8.13 -3.82
CA TRP A 135 -7.67 8.07 -3.14
C TRP A 135 -8.30 9.44 -2.88
N SER A 136 -8.19 10.41 -3.76
CA SER A 136 -8.78 11.72 -3.50
C SER A 136 -9.50 12.32 -4.73
N SER A 137 -8.81 13.01 -5.60
CA SER A 137 -9.40 13.77 -6.70
C SER A 137 -8.93 13.29 -8.07
N GLY A 138 -9.61 13.71 -9.14
CA GLY A 138 -9.15 13.48 -10.51
C GLY A 138 -7.76 14.05 -10.78
N ILE A 139 -7.35 15.09 -10.05
CA ILE A 139 -5.99 15.66 -10.17
C ILE A 139 -4.93 14.67 -9.71
N VAL A 140 -5.12 14.00 -8.56
CA VAL A 140 -4.15 13.00 -8.09
C VAL A 140 -4.14 11.79 -9.02
N GLU A 141 -5.29 11.40 -9.55
CA GLU A 141 -5.40 10.32 -10.53
C GLU A 141 -4.62 10.63 -11.80
N ALA A 142 -4.83 11.80 -12.41
CA ALA A 142 -4.10 12.24 -13.59
C ALA A 142 -2.59 12.34 -13.32
N ALA A 143 -2.18 12.91 -12.19
CA ALA A 143 -0.77 13.01 -11.82
C ALA A 143 -0.14 11.63 -11.59
N SER A 144 -0.86 10.69 -10.96
CA SER A 144 -0.39 9.32 -10.74
C SER A 144 -0.27 8.54 -12.04
N LEU A 145 -1.18 8.72 -12.99
CA LEU A 145 -1.06 8.16 -14.35
C LEU A 145 0.19 8.67 -15.07
N HIS A 146 0.47 9.97 -15.00
CA HIS A 146 1.70 10.53 -15.57
C HIS A 146 2.96 10.02 -14.87
N LEU A 147 2.93 9.83 -13.55
CA LEU A 147 4.04 9.21 -12.82
C LEU A 147 4.30 7.78 -13.34
N ILE A 148 3.26 6.95 -13.36
CA ILE A 148 3.33 5.55 -13.82
C ILE A 148 3.90 5.47 -15.23
N ALA A 149 3.40 6.29 -16.15
CA ALA A 149 3.89 6.31 -17.54
C ALA A 149 5.36 6.74 -17.67
N SER A 150 5.94 7.36 -16.64
CA SER A 150 7.30 7.91 -16.66
C SER A 150 8.35 7.08 -15.92
N ILE A 151 7.96 5.97 -15.29
CA ILE A 151 8.84 5.12 -14.48
C ILE A 151 8.78 3.65 -14.94
N PRO A 152 9.91 2.92 -14.94
CA PRO A 152 9.95 1.55 -15.43
C PRO A 152 9.43 0.51 -14.43
N ASN A 153 9.32 0.86 -13.15
CA ASN A 153 8.95 -0.04 -12.06
C ASN A 153 7.53 0.21 -11.50
N ALA A 154 6.64 0.82 -12.29
CA ALA A 154 5.21 0.84 -11.99
C ALA A 154 4.59 -0.52 -12.33
N CYS A 155 3.71 -1.03 -11.47
CA CYS A 155 3.02 -2.30 -11.73
C CYS A 155 1.49 -2.19 -11.67
N LEU A 156 0.94 -1.33 -10.84
CA LEU A 156 -0.48 -1.09 -10.67
C LEU A 156 -0.75 0.39 -10.44
N LEU A 157 -1.98 0.81 -10.65
CA LEU A 157 -2.52 2.08 -10.19
C LEU A 157 -3.68 1.79 -9.24
N GLU A 158 -3.66 2.38 -8.07
CA GLU A 158 -4.84 2.44 -7.23
C GLU A 158 -5.90 3.32 -7.90
N TYR A 159 -7.13 2.83 -7.99
CA TYR A 159 -8.23 3.54 -8.61
C TYR A 159 -9.44 3.57 -7.67
N CYS A 160 -9.77 4.76 -7.17
CA CYS A 160 -10.95 4.96 -6.35
C CYS A 160 -12.22 4.81 -7.20
N VAL A 161 -13.02 3.78 -6.91
CA VAL A 161 -14.29 3.55 -7.62
C VAL A 161 -15.44 4.42 -7.13
N TRP A 162 -15.25 5.18 -6.06
CA TRP A 162 -16.27 6.08 -5.54
C TRP A 162 -16.38 7.32 -6.41
N ASP A 163 -17.60 7.57 -6.83
CA ASP A 163 -17.93 8.72 -7.64
C ASP A 163 -18.13 9.95 -6.76
N THR A 164 -17.33 10.97 -6.99
CA THR A 164 -17.42 12.25 -6.28
C THR A 164 -17.49 13.42 -7.27
N PRO A 165 -18.19 14.53 -6.92
CA PRO A 165 -18.22 15.71 -7.78
C PRO A 165 -16.84 16.22 -8.19
N ILE A 166 -15.88 16.23 -7.26
CA ILE A 166 -14.49 16.66 -7.52
C ILE A 166 -13.83 15.84 -8.63
N ARG A 167 -14.12 14.54 -8.71
CA ARG A 167 -13.55 13.69 -9.76
C ARG A 167 -14.18 13.94 -11.13
N ARG A 168 -15.46 14.36 -11.16
CA ARG A 168 -16.19 14.63 -12.43
C ARG A 168 -15.90 15.99 -13.02
N GLU A 169 -15.67 17.00 -12.17
CA GLU A 169 -15.68 18.39 -12.57
C GLU A 169 -14.27 19.00 -12.69
N ILE A 170 -13.25 18.32 -12.14
CA ILE A 170 -11.87 18.78 -12.13
C ILE A 170 -10.98 17.70 -12.77
N VAL A 171 -11.14 17.56 -14.08
CA VAL A 171 -10.22 16.78 -14.93
C VAL A 171 -9.89 17.60 -16.14
#